data_419587eb4fc20260dcfa1eb47c9240f4
#
_entry.id   419587eb4fc20260dcfa1eb47c9240f4
#
_cell.length_a   1.000
_cell.length_b   1.000
_cell.length_c   1.000
_cell.angle_alpha   90.00
_cell.angle_beta   90.00
_cell.angle_gamma   90.00
#
_symmetry.space_group_name_H-M   'P 1'
#
loop_
_entity.id
_entity.type
_entity.pdbx_description
1 polymer ?
#
loop_
_entity_poly.entity_id
_entity_poly.type
_entity_poly.pdbx_seq_one_letter_code
_entity_poly.pdbx_strand_id
1 'polypeptide(L)'
;MKIFIKQSEKASAIRKKYAKELAEKIREQLVDLNFLDVRFEMKFEQKETFGADGFDEVEFVIATNPGEPLKPLGSVASGGELSRIMLALKTVLAKNDEIETLIFDEIDTGISGRTAQMVSEKMHMIAEHHQVICITHLPQIAAMADAHFSIEKSVENETTISTIRRLTEDEQVTELARMLGGVRITDTVLESAREMLNLAQNAKK
;
A
#
# COMPACT_ATOMS: atom_id res chain seq x y z
N MET A 1 22.39 36.40 -9.73
CA MET A 1 21.61 36.32 -8.48
C MET A 1 20.14 36.65 -8.66
N LYS A 2 19.71 37.84 -9.11
CA LYS A 2 18.29 38.23 -9.26
C LYS A 2 17.46 37.33 -10.18
N ILE A 3 18.06 36.80 -11.27
CA ILE A 3 17.37 35.86 -12.21
C ILE A 3 17.08 34.53 -11.53
N PHE A 4 18.03 33.96 -10.79
CA PHE A 4 17.84 32.70 -10.06
C PHE A 4 16.74 32.82 -9.00
N ILE A 5 16.73 33.89 -8.22
CA ILE A 5 15.68 34.15 -7.24
C ILE A 5 14.31 34.14 -7.89
N LYS A 6 14.15 34.92 -8.98
CA LYS A 6 12.86 35.02 -9.70
C LYS A 6 12.41 33.68 -10.30
N GLN A 7 13.34 32.86 -10.80
CA GLN A 7 13.00 31.54 -11.33
C GLN A 7 12.64 30.55 -10.21
N SER A 8 13.38 30.56 -9.10
CA SER A 8 13.06 29.73 -7.92
C SER A 8 11.72 30.11 -7.30
N GLU A 9 11.38 31.40 -7.21
CA GLU A 9 10.05 31.85 -6.76
C GLU A 9 8.93 31.34 -7.66
N LYS A 10 9.12 31.40 -9.00
CA LYS A 10 8.13 30.84 -9.94
C LYS A 10 7.98 29.32 -9.77
N ALA A 11 9.08 28.58 -9.66
CA ALA A 11 9.07 27.15 -9.43
C ALA A 11 8.36 26.81 -8.13
N SER A 12 8.66 27.52 -7.04
CA SER A 12 8.02 27.36 -5.73
C SER A 12 6.51 27.60 -5.79
N ALA A 13 6.07 28.65 -6.48
CA ALA A 13 4.64 28.95 -6.64
C ALA A 13 3.89 27.83 -7.37
N ILE A 14 4.49 27.26 -8.44
CA ILE A 14 3.95 26.13 -9.21
C ILE A 14 3.89 24.89 -8.31
N ARG A 15 4.98 24.54 -7.64
CA ARG A 15 5.05 23.40 -6.73
C ARG A 15 3.99 23.47 -5.63
N LYS A 16 3.87 24.61 -4.96
CA LYS A 16 2.87 24.82 -3.89
C LYS A 16 1.43 24.68 -4.38
N LYS A 17 1.16 25.10 -5.63
CA LYS A 17 -0.15 24.89 -6.25
C LYS A 17 -0.45 23.41 -6.41
N TYR A 18 0.43 22.68 -7.09
CA TYR A 18 0.22 21.25 -7.37
C TYR A 18 0.37 20.35 -6.13
N ALA A 19 1.14 20.78 -5.13
CA ALA A 19 1.26 20.08 -3.86
C ALA A 19 -0.08 19.95 -3.13
N LYS A 20 -0.93 21.01 -3.19
CA LYS A 20 -2.28 20.96 -2.60
C LYS A 20 -3.18 19.96 -3.31
N GLU A 21 -3.15 19.96 -4.63
CA GLU A 21 -3.93 19.01 -5.46
C GLU A 21 -3.47 17.55 -5.23
N LEU A 22 -2.16 17.35 -5.13
CA LEU A 22 -1.57 16.03 -4.86
C LEU A 22 -1.92 15.55 -3.45
N ALA A 23 -1.77 16.41 -2.44
CA ALA A 23 -2.09 16.08 -1.05
C ALA A 23 -3.56 15.69 -0.88
N GLU A 24 -4.48 16.38 -1.56
CA GLU A 24 -5.91 16.04 -1.52
C GLU A 24 -6.20 14.68 -2.17
N LYS A 25 -5.62 14.39 -3.33
CA LYS A 25 -5.75 13.07 -3.98
C LYS A 25 -5.22 11.94 -3.09
N ILE A 26 -4.09 12.17 -2.42
CA ILE A 26 -3.53 11.17 -1.49
C ILE A 26 -4.46 11.00 -0.28
N ARG A 27 -4.99 12.09 0.26
CA ARG A 27 -5.96 12.05 1.37
C ARG A 27 -7.19 11.23 1.03
N GLU A 28 -7.76 11.39 -0.18
CA GLU A 28 -8.88 10.59 -0.65
C GLU A 28 -8.55 9.09 -0.63
N GLN A 29 -7.37 8.71 -1.13
CA GLN A 29 -6.93 7.31 -1.09
C GLN A 29 -6.74 6.79 0.32
N LEU A 30 -6.26 7.62 1.25
CA LEU A 30 -6.09 7.26 2.66
C LEU A 30 -7.43 7.02 3.37
N VAL A 31 -8.46 7.80 3.05
CA VAL A 31 -9.82 7.59 3.60
C VAL A 31 -10.35 6.20 3.22
N ASP A 32 -10.17 5.78 1.97
CA ASP A 32 -10.54 4.43 1.52
C ASP A 32 -9.80 3.32 2.29
N LEU A 33 -8.58 3.60 2.75
CA LEU A 33 -7.74 2.69 3.53
C LEU A 33 -7.97 2.78 5.04
N ASN A 34 -9.13 3.35 5.44
CA ASN A 34 -9.60 3.48 6.83
C ASN A 34 -8.85 4.52 7.69
N PHE A 35 -8.24 5.54 7.07
CA PHE A 35 -7.75 6.71 7.77
C PHE A 35 -8.81 7.81 7.73
N LEU A 36 -9.88 7.67 8.53
CA LEU A 36 -11.11 8.45 8.40
C LEU A 36 -10.92 9.96 8.63
N ASP A 37 -10.04 10.34 9.55
CA ASP A 37 -9.79 11.74 9.94
C ASP A 37 -8.35 12.18 9.63
N VAL A 38 -7.77 11.60 8.59
CA VAL A 38 -6.38 11.87 8.21
C VAL A 38 -6.21 13.29 7.69
N ARG A 39 -5.12 13.93 8.13
CA ARG A 39 -4.58 15.14 7.52
C ARG A 39 -3.25 14.79 6.87
N PHE A 40 -3.12 15.11 5.60
CA PHE A 40 -1.91 14.87 4.81
C PHE A 40 -1.54 16.15 4.09
N GLU A 41 -0.31 16.62 4.28
CA GLU A 41 0.16 17.88 3.73
C GLU A 41 1.60 17.77 3.22
N MET A 42 1.96 18.68 2.33
CA MET A 42 3.34 18.89 1.90
C MET A 42 3.83 20.19 2.53
N LYS A 43 4.74 20.08 3.50
CA LYS A 43 5.37 21.23 4.16
C LYS A 43 6.50 21.76 3.28
N PHE A 44 6.52 23.07 3.05
CA PHE A 44 7.55 23.75 2.29
C PHE A 44 8.38 24.62 3.22
N GLU A 45 9.67 24.39 3.24
CA GLU A 45 10.66 25.26 3.87
C GLU A 45 11.60 25.82 2.81
N GLN A 46 12.22 26.98 3.11
CA GLN A 46 13.17 27.59 2.22
C GLN A 46 14.59 27.24 2.68
N LYS A 47 15.39 26.66 1.78
CA LYS A 47 16.82 26.42 2.00
C LYS A 47 17.57 27.75 2.07
N GLU A 48 18.60 27.78 2.88
CA GLU A 48 19.50 28.96 2.96
C GLU A 48 20.29 29.16 1.66
N THR A 49 20.54 28.09 0.91
CA THR A 49 21.30 28.09 -0.35
C THR A 49 20.45 27.60 -1.51
N PHE A 50 20.64 28.18 -2.68
CA PHE A 50 19.97 27.75 -3.91
C PHE A 50 20.63 26.47 -4.48
N GLY A 51 19.84 25.44 -4.71
CA GLY A 51 20.23 24.26 -5.46
C GLY A 51 19.91 24.36 -6.95
N ALA A 52 20.23 23.32 -7.73
CA ALA A 52 19.88 23.23 -9.14
C ALA A 52 18.36 23.27 -9.39
N ASP A 53 17.58 22.85 -8.40
CA ASP A 53 16.12 22.75 -8.36
C ASP A 53 15.45 23.94 -7.65
N GLY A 54 16.20 24.96 -7.24
CA GLY A 54 15.71 26.14 -6.54
C GLY A 54 16.00 26.13 -5.05
N PHE A 55 15.10 26.68 -4.23
CA PHE A 55 15.29 26.84 -2.78
C PHE A 55 14.28 26.08 -1.91
N ASP A 56 13.32 25.38 -2.51
CA ASP A 56 12.33 24.66 -1.72
C ASP A 56 12.96 23.39 -1.11
N GLU A 57 12.68 23.18 0.17
CA GLU A 57 12.75 21.92 0.87
C GLU A 57 11.33 21.45 1.16
N VAL A 58 11.00 20.21 0.76
CA VAL A 58 9.63 19.71 0.80
C VAL A 58 9.60 18.43 1.60
N GLU A 59 8.70 18.36 2.59
CA GLU A 59 8.50 17.22 3.44
C GLU A 59 7.02 16.81 3.45
N PHE A 60 6.74 15.51 3.32
CA PHE A 60 5.42 14.97 3.58
C PHE A 60 5.18 14.89 5.08
N VAL A 61 4.06 15.51 5.52
CA VAL A 61 3.62 15.48 6.92
C VAL A 61 2.21 14.91 7.03
N ILE A 62 1.96 14.13 8.08
CA ILE A 62 0.71 13.42 8.28
C ILE A 62 0.28 13.45 9.75
N ALA A 63 -1.03 13.48 9.97
CA ALA A 63 -1.66 13.11 11.23
C ALA A 63 -2.75 12.06 10.92
N THR A 64 -2.62 10.88 11.49
CA THR A 64 -3.50 9.72 11.19
C THR A 64 -4.75 9.68 12.06
N ASN A 65 -4.75 10.42 13.19
CA ASN A 65 -5.87 10.47 14.12
C ASN A 65 -6.30 11.90 14.43
N PRO A 66 -7.57 12.12 14.82
CA PRO A 66 -8.07 13.42 15.25
C PRO A 66 -7.25 13.99 16.42
N GLY A 67 -6.93 15.28 16.34
CA GLY A 67 -6.22 15.98 17.42
C GLY A 67 -4.70 15.76 17.47
N GLU A 68 -4.16 14.81 16.71
CA GLU A 68 -2.71 14.63 16.61
C GLU A 68 -2.06 15.79 15.85
N PRO A 69 -0.83 16.21 16.22
CA PRO A 69 -0.06 17.14 15.41
C PRO A 69 0.40 16.49 14.11
N LEU A 70 0.56 17.31 13.06
CA LEU A 70 1.25 16.86 11.85
C LEU A 70 2.70 16.52 12.18
N LYS A 71 3.15 15.35 11.74
CA LYS A 71 4.51 14.83 11.93
C LYS A 71 5.09 14.35 10.60
N PRO A 72 6.41 14.36 10.41
CA PRO A 72 7.05 13.80 9.23
C PRO A 72 6.57 12.38 8.95
N LEU A 73 6.35 12.05 7.66
CA LEU A 73 5.90 10.73 7.24
C LEU A 73 6.82 9.61 7.75
N GLY A 74 8.14 9.84 7.74
CA GLY A 74 9.12 8.89 8.24
C GLY A 74 9.06 8.64 9.75
N SER A 75 8.25 9.40 10.53
CA SER A 75 8.04 9.20 11.97
C SER A 75 6.77 8.41 12.32
N VAL A 76 6.07 7.87 11.32
CA VAL A 76 4.93 6.96 11.55
C VAL A 76 5.44 5.67 12.17
N ALA A 77 4.92 5.32 13.34
CA ALA A 77 5.47 4.23 14.16
C ALA A 77 4.95 2.83 13.78
N SER A 78 3.78 2.75 13.14
CA SER A 78 3.15 1.49 12.76
C SER A 78 3.57 1.05 11.36
N GLY A 79 4.16 -0.14 11.22
CA GLY A 79 4.53 -0.73 9.93
C GLY A 79 3.32 -0.87 8.99
N GLY A 80 2.21 -1.40 9.50
CA GLY A 80 0.98 -1.56 8.72
C GLY A 80 0.36 -0.23 8.28
N GLU A 81 0.38 0.81 9.13
CA GLU A 81 -0.05 2.15 8.72
C GLU A 81 0.85 2.73 7.64
N LEU A 82 2.17 2.63 7.80
CA LEU A 82 3.13 3.12 6.83
C LEU A 82 2.97 2.40 5.48
N SER A 83 2.81 1.08 5.48
CA SER A 83 2.57 0.30 4.25
C SER A 83 1.29 0.76 3.53
N ARG A 84 0.20 1.01 4.25
CA ARG A 84 -1.04 1.54 3.66
C ARG A 84 -0.90 2.98 3.17
N ILE A 85 -0.16 3.83 3.87
CA ILE A 85 0.14 5.19 3.40
C ILE A 85 0.96 5.13 2.11
N MET A 86 1.96 4.23 2.04
CA MET A 86 2.74 4.03 0.82
C MET A 86 1.88 3.48 -0.32
N LEU A 87 0.91 2.59 -0.03
CA LEU A 87 -0.07 2.13 -1.03
C LEU A 87 -0.89 3.31 -1.59
N ALA A 88 -1.39 4.20 -0.73
CA ALA A 88 -2.14 5.39 -1.16
C ALA A 88 -1.30 6.30 -2.06
N LEU A 89 -0.04 6.58 -1.68
CA LEU A 89 0.92 7.35 -2.46
C LEU A 89 1.15 6.70 -3.84
N LYS A 90 1.44 5.39 -3.85
CA LYS A 90 1.71 4.64 -5.09
C LYS A 90 0.48 4.57 -5.99
N THR A 91 -0.73 4.47 -5.45
CA THR A 91 -1.98 4.51 -6.23
C THR A 91 -2.13 5.83 -7.00
N VAL A 92 -1.79 6.96 -6.37
CA VAL A 92 -1.86 8.28 -7.03
C VAL A 92 -0.75 8.48 -8.05
N LEU A 93 0.44 7.91 -7.82
CA LEU A 93 1.65 8.14 -8.62
C LEU A 93 1.93 7.03 -9.65
N ALA A 94 1.18 5.92 -9.66
CA ALA A 94 1.47 4.70 -10.41
C ALA A 94 1.90 4.93 -11.87
N LYS A 95 1.21 5.82 -12.59
CA LYS A 95 1.51 6.10 -14.02
C LYS A 95 2.85 6.80 -14.26
N ASN A 96 3.43 7.42 -13.24
CA ASN A 96 4.67 8.21 -13.35
C ASN A 96 5.80 7.61 -12.50
N ASP A 97 5.60 6.43 -11.93
CA ASP A 97 6.58 5.75 -11.08
C ASP A 97 7.43 4.81 -11.93
N GLU A 98 8.73 4.98 -11.89
CA GLU A 98 9.70 4.16 -12.63
C GLU A 98 10.10 2.87 -11.88
N ILE A 99 9.58 2.65 -10.67
CA ILE A 99 9.89 1.47 -9.86
C ILE A 99 9.07 0.28 -10.36
N GLU A 100 9.72 -0.71 -10.94
CA GLU A 100 9.06 -1.86 -11.57
C GLU A 100 8.40 -2.83 -10.58
N THR A 101 8.98 -2.99 -9.37
CA THR A 101 8.50 -3.97 -8.37
C THR A 101 8.24 -3.30 -7.02
N LEU A 102 7.06 -3.51 -6.48
CA LEU A 102 6.62 -3.05 -5.16
C LEU A 102 6.40 -4.23 -4.23
N ILE A 103 6.97 -4.17 -3.03
CA ILE A 103 6.81 -5.22 -2.01
C ILE A 103 6.08 -4.62 -0.83
N PHE A 104 4.92 -5.19 -0.47
CA PHE A 104 4.14 -4.81 0.70
C PHE A 104 4.23 -5.90 1.77
N ASP A 105 4.79 -5.52 2.91
CA ASP A 105 4.83 -6.33 4.12
C ASP A 105 4.00 -5.63 5.21
N GLU A 106 3.36 -6.42 6.08
CA GLU A 106 2.51 -5.96 7.19
C GLU A 106 1.31 -5.08 6.77
N ILE A 107 0.98 -4.96 5.49
CA ILE A 107 -0.07 -4.06 4.99
C ILE A 107 -1.46 -4.38 5.58
N ASP A 108 -1.67 -5.63 5.95
CA ASP A 108 -2.90 -6.18 6.52
C ASP A 108 -2.95 -6.13 8.06
N THR A 109 -1.92 -5.61 8.70
CA THR A 109 -1.89 -5.47 10.17
C THR A 109 -2.93 -4.46 10.65
N GLY A 110 -3.79 -4.91 11.57
CA GLY A 110 -4.82 -4.07 12.20
C GLY A 110 -6.03 -3.76 11.33
N ILE A 111 -6.20 -4.46 10.20
CA ILE A 111 -7.38 -4.32 9.33
C ILE A 111 -8.09 -5.66 9.12
N SER A 112 -9.33 -5.59 8.66
CA SER A 112 -10.16 -6.75 8.30
C SER A 112 -11.31 -6.35 7.39
N GLY A 113 -12.05 -7.31 6.89
CA GLY A 113 -13.31 -7.11 6.17
C GLY A 113 -13.18 -6.10 5.02
N ARG A 114 -13.99 -5.03 5.07
CA ARG A 114 -14.06 -4.03 3.99
C ARG A 114 -12.73 -3.33 3.73
N THR A 115 -11.97 -3.01 4.77
CA THR A 115 -10.67 -2.34 4.59
C THR A 115 -9.68 -3.24 3.85
N ALA A 116 -9.65 -4.54 4.17
CA ALA A 116 -8.82 -5.52 3.46
C ALA A 116 -9.22 -5.62 1.98
N GLN A 117 -10.52 -5.55 1.67
CA GLN A 117 -11.02 -5.51 0.30
C GLN A 117 -10.52 -4.27 -0.44
N MET A 118 -10.64 -3.07 0.16
CA MET A 118 -10.14 -1.83 -0.44
C MET A 118 -8.63 -1.85 -0.67
N VAL A 119 -7.85 -2.42 0.27
CA VAL A 119 -6.40 -2.62 0.11
C VAL A 119 -6.11 -3.50 -1.10
N SER A 120 -6.84 -4.62 -1.24
CA SER A 120 -6.64 -5.57 -2.35
C SER A 120 -6.98 -4.94 -3.71
N GLU A 121 -8.05 -4.16 -3.81
CA GLU A 121 -8.44 -3.46 -5.03
C GLU A 121 -7.40 -2.42 -5.44
N LYS A 122 -6.87 -1.63 -4.49
CA LYS A 122 -5.81 -0.66 -4.79
C LYS A 122 -4.50 -1.32 -5.20
N MET A 123 -4.14 -2.46 -4.60
CA MET A 123 -2.99 -3.24 -5.07
C MET A 123 -3.18 -3.76 -6.48
N HIS A 124 -4.39 -4.22 -6.83
CA HIS A 124 -4.70 -4.63 -8.19
C HIS A 124 -4.54 -3.49 -9.20
N MET A 125 -5.06 -2.29 -8.89
CA MET A 125 -4.89 -1.09 -9.75
C MET A 125 -3.40 -0.76 -10.00
N ILE A 126 -2.55 -0.91 -8.99
CA ILE A 126 -1.10 -0.70 -9.14
C ILE A 126 -0.48 -1.82 -9.98
N ALA A 127 -0.95 -3.07 -9.81
CA ALA A 127 -0.45 -4.24 -10.51
C ALA A 127 -0.68 -4.21 -12.04
N GLU A 128 -1.55 -3.31 -12.54
CA GLU A 128 -1.67 -3.06 -13.98
C GLU A 128 -0.38 -2.47 -14.61
N HIS A 129 0.46 -1.83 -13.79
CA HIS A 129 1.66 -1.13 -14.24
C HIS A 129 2.95 -1.60 -13.57
N HIS A 130 2.85 -2.33 -12.46
CA HIS A 130 3.98 -2.75 -11.63
C HIS A 130 3.85 -4.23 -11.24
N GLN A 131 4.97 -4.88 -10.97
CA GLN A 131 4.93 -6.14 -10.23
C GLN A 131 4.64 -5.83 -8.75
N VAL A 132 3.58 -6.43 -8.19
CA VAL A 132 3.23 -6.29 -6.77
C VAL A 132 3.45 -7.62 -6.06
N ILE A 133 4.27 -7.60 -5.02
CA ILE A 133 4.48 -8.73 -4.11
C ILE A 133 3.90 -8.34 -2.75
N CYS A 134 3.01 -9.16 -2.20
CA CYS A 134 2.40 -8.91 -0.89
C CYS A 134 2.53 -10.13 0.01
N ILE A 135 2.94 -9.92 1.26
CA ILE A 135 2.89 -10.91 2.32
C ILE A 135 1.60 -10.64 3.10
N THR A 136 0.69 -11.62 3.18
CA THR A 136 -0.61 -11.43 3.80
C THR A 136 -1.11 -12.68 4.51
N HIS A 137 -1.90 -12.48 5.55
CA HIS A 137 -2.68 -13.52 6.23
C HIS A 137 -4.19 -13.35 6.01
N LEU A 138 -4.62 -12.32 5.25
CA LEU A 138 -6.03 -12.05 4.98
C LEU A 138 -6.49 -12.65 3.65
N PRO A 139 -7.55 -13.48 3.65
CA PRO A 139 -8.04 -14.14 2.45
C PRO A 139 -8.55 -13.16 1.39
N GLN A 140 -9.06 -11.97 1.77
CA GLN A 140 -9.51 -10.94 0.84
C GLN A 140 -8.34 -10.43 -0.04
N ILE A 141 -7.18 -10.25 0.56
CA ILE A 141 -5.98 -9.81 -0.16
C ILE A 141 -5.43 -10.94 -1.02
N ALA A 142 -5.32 -12.14 -0.45
CA ALA A 142 -4.82 -13.30 -1.17
C ALA A 142 -5.69 -13.62 -2.40
N ALA A 143 -7.03 -13.59 -2.28
CA ALA A 143 -7.95 -13.91 -3.39
C ALA A 143 -7.76 -12.96 -4.60
N MET A 144 -7.31 -11.73 -4.40
CA MET A 144 -7.08 -10.76 -5.47
C MET A 144 -5.75 -10.99 -6.21
N ALA A 145 -4.85 -11.84 -5.73
CA ALA A 145 -3.58 -12.10 -6.39
C ALA A 145 -3.74 -12.91 -7.70
N ASP A 146 -2.79 -12.74 -8.64
CA ASP A 146 -2.72 -13.52 -9.87
C ASP A 146 -1.92 -14.81 -9.69
N ALA A 147 -1.06 -14.83 -8.68
CA ALA A 147 -0.26 -16.00 -8.31
C ALA A 147 -0.11 -16.08 -6.80
N HIS A 148 -0.28 -17.28 -6.26
CA HIS A 148 -0.12 -17.54 -4.82
C HIS A 148 1.14 -18.36 -4.57
N PHE A 149 1.85 -18.00 -3.49
CA PHE A 149 2.99 -18.75 -2.98
C PHE A 149 2.76 -19.07 -1.51
N SER A 150 2.96 -20.33 -1.13
CA SER A 150 3.00 -20.76 0.27
C SER A 150 4.42 -20.68 0.80
N ILE A 151 4.57 -20.17 2.03
CA ILE A 151 5.82 -20.18 2.76
C ILE A 151 5.64 -21.12 3.95
N GLU A 152 6.40 -22.21 3.96
CA GLU A 152 6.36 -23.22 5.00
C GLU A 152 7.71 -23.30 5.72
N LYS A 153 7.68 -23.41 7.03
CA LYS A 153 8.86 -23.64 7.85
C LYS A 153 8.84 -25.07 8.38
N SER A 154 9.88 -25.82 8.08
CA SER A 154 10.11 -27.18 8.64
C SER A 154 11.40 -27.19 9.44
N VAL A 155 11.49 -28.12 10.40
CA VAL A 155 12.73 -28.37 11.15
C VAL A 155 13.31 -29.68 10.65
N GLU A 156 14.46 -29.63 10.02
CA GLU A 156 15.22 -30.79 9.55
C GLU A 156 16.61 -30.76 10.18
N ASN A 157 17.01 -31.83 10.84
CA ASN A 157 18.33 -31.97 11.50
C ASN A 157 18.68 -30.76 12.41
N GLU A 158 17.73 -30.35 13.25
CA GLU A 158 17.86 -29.18 14.18
C GLU A 158 18.02 -27.82 13.46
N THR A 159 17.83 -27.78 12.16
CA THR A 159 17.91 -26.54 11.37
C THR A 159 16.53 -26.19 10.83
N THR A 160 16.13 -24.91 10.97
CA THR A 160 14.87 -24.44 10.37
C THR A 160 15.08 -24.12 8.89
N ILE A 161 14.31 -24.79 8.03
CA ILE A 161 14.30 -24.58 6.59
C ILE A 161 13.00 -23.89 6.22
N SER A 162 13.09 -22.83 5.42
CA SER A 162 11.92 -22.16 4.83
C SER A 162 11.82 -22.55 3.37
N THR A 163 10.67 -23.08 2.98
CA THR A 163 10.38 -23.48 1.60
C THR A 163 9.31 -22.54 1.03
N ILE A 164 9.55 -22.04 -0.19
CA ILE A 164 8.57 -21.24 -0.93
C ILE A 164 8.10 -22.07 -2.12
N ARG A 165 6.79 -22.22 -2.27
CA ARG A 165 6.18 -23.02 -3.32
C ARG A 165 5.00 -22.28 -3.95
N ARG A 166 4.94 -22.25 -5.28
CA ARG A 166 3.77 -21.76 -6.00
C ARG A 166 2.62 -22.74 -5.86
N LEU A 167 1.42 -22.23 -5.59
CA LEU A 167 0.19 -23.01 -5.46
C LEU A 167 -0.49 -23.19 -6.83
N THR A 168 -1.04 -24.39 -7.07
CA THR A 168 -1.99 -24.65 -8.15
C THR A 168 -3.35 -24.02 -7.83
N GLU A 169 -4.27 -23.95 -8.80
CA GLU A 169 -5.62 -23.39 -8.59
C GLU A 169 -6.39 -24.11 -7.47
N ASP A 170 -6.34 -25.44 -7.41
CA ASP A 170 -6.99 -26.21 -6.34
C ASP A 170 -6.35 -25.97 -4.97
N GLU A 171 -5.02 -25.83 -4.93
CA GLU A 171 -4.30 -25.51 -3.71
C GLU A 171 -4.58 -24.08 -3.22
N GLN A 172 -4.81 -23.13 -4.12
CA GLN A 172 -5.23 -21.76 -3.78
C GLN A 172 -6.58 -21.77 -3.07
N VAL A 173 -7.56 -22.53 -3.56
CA VAL A 173 -8.86 -22.72 -2.88
C VAL A 173 -8.67 -23.27 -1.48
N THR A 174 -7.83 -24.32 -1.35
CA THR A 174 -7.57 -24.97 -0.06
C THR A 174 -6.90 -24.01 0.94
N GLU A 175 -5.94 -23.22 0.48
CA GLU A 175 -5.24 -22.24 1.30
C GLU A 175 -6.15 -21.10 1.74
N LEU A 176 -6.98 -20.58 0.83
CA LEU A 176 -8.00 -19.59 1.19
C LEU A 176 -9.03 -20.14 2.17
N ALA A 177 -9.44 -21.39 2.01
CA ALA A 177 -10.32 -22.06 2.96
C ALA A 177 -9.66 -22.20 4.35
N ARG A 178 -8.36 -22.49 4.40
CA ARG A 178 -7.57 -22.51 5.63
C ARG A 178 -7.51 -21.12 6.30
N MET A 179 -7.33 -20.06 5.51
CA MET A 179 -7.34 -18.67 6.00
C MET A 179 -8.71 -18.27 6.56
N LEU A 180 -9.81 -18.74 5.95
CA LEU A 180 -11.18 -18.45 6.37
C LEU A 180 -11.62 -19.25 7.60
N GLY A 181 -11.37 -20.57 7.60
CA GLY A 181 -11.90 -21.52 8.57
C GLY A 181 -10.90 -22.00 9.63
N GLY A 182 -9.63 -21.63 9.51
CA GLY A 182 -8.57 -22.10 10.39
C GLY A 182 -8.28 -23.58 10.22
N VAL A 183 -8.19 -24.34 11.33
CA VAL A 183 -7.76 -25.74 11.34
C VAL A 183 -8.80 -26.71 10.72
N ARG A 184 -10.07 -26.35 10.78
CA ARG A 184 -11.16 -27.19 10.27
C ARG A 184 -11.68 -26.63 8.94
N ILE A 185 -11.35 -27.31 7.85
CA ILE A 185 -11.86 -27.02 6.52
C ILE A 185 -13.09 -27.91 6.29
N THR A 186 -14.28 -27.28 6.20
CA THR A 186 -15.54 -27.94 5.84
C THR A 186 -15.88 -27.68 4.38
N ASP A 187 -16.80 -28.44 3.79
CA ASP A 187 -17.25 -28.20 2.41
C ASP A 187 -17.80 -26.79 2.22
N THR A 188 -18.53 -26.26 3.19
CA THR A 188 -19.06 -24.89 3.16
C THR A 188 -17.94 -23.84 3.13
N VAL A 189 -16.85 -24.05 3.87
CA VAL A 189 -15.69 -23.14 3.85
C VAL A 189 -14.95 -23.21 2.51
N LEU A 190 -14.85 -24.40 1.90
CA LEU A 190 -14.29 -24.56 0.56
C LEU A 190 -15.14 -23.86 -0.51
N GLU A 191 -16.46 -23.96 -0.42
CA GLU A 191 -17.39 -23.24 -1.31
C GLU A 191 -17.22 -21.73 -1.17
N SER A 192 -17.16 -21.22 0.06
CA SER A 192 -16.91 -19.78 0.34
C SER A 192 -15.57 -19.30 -0.23
N ALA A 193 -14.52 -20.12 -0.13
CA ALA A 193 -13.21 -19.81 -0.71
C ALA A 193 -13.25 -19.72 -2.25
N ARG A 194 -13.96 -20.68 -2.90
CA ARG A 194 -14.18 -20.65 -4.37
C ARG A 194 -14.98 -19.43 -4.80
N GLU A 195 -16.04 -19.10 -4.07
CA GLU A 195 -16.84 -17.89 -4.34
C GLU A 195 -15.99 -16.62 -4.23
N MET A 196 -15.18 -16.51 -3.19
CA MET A 196 -14.26 -15.36 -2.99
C MET A 196 -13.28 -15.22 -4.16
N LEU A 197 -12.66 -16.29 -4.64
CA LEU A 197 -11.79 -16.28 -5.82
C LEU A 197 -12.53 -15.82 -7.08
N ASN A 198 -13.72 -16.36 -7.30
CA ASN A 198 -14.54 -16.01 -8.47
C ASN A 198 -14.95 -14.53 -8.45
N LEU A 199 -15.34 -13.99 -7.28
CA LEU A 199 -15.67 -12.58 -7.12
C LEU A 199 -14.45 -11.69 -7.38
N ALA A 200 -13.28 -12.06 -6.87
CA ALA A 200 -12.04 -11.34 -7.10
C ALA A 200 -11.65 -11.34 -8.59
N GLN A 201 -11.74 -12.47 -9.28
CA GLN A 201 -11.47 -12.56 -10.72
C GLN A 201 -12.46 -11.73 -11.57
N ASN A 202 -13.72 -11.64 -11.15
CA ASN A 202 -14.71 -10.81 -11.84
C ASN A 202 -14.48 -9.31 -11.60
N ALA A 203 -13.98 -8.93 -10.44
CA ALA A 203 -13.65 -7.54 -10.13
C ALA A 203 -12.43 -7.01 -10.91
N LYS A 204 -11.60 -7.89 -11.47
CA LYS A 204 -10.42 -7.57 -12.29
C LYS A 204 -10.77 -7.29 -13.77
N LYS A 205 -11.98 -7.58 -14.21
CA LYS A 205 -12.45 -7.36 -15.59
C LYS A 205 -13.08 -6.01 -15.76
#